data_fa394db8205e109a842e512d22a30e1d
#
_entry.id   fa394db8205e109a842e512d22a30e1d
#
_cell.length_a   1.000
_cell.length_b   1.000
_cell.length_c   1.000
_cell.angle_alpha   90.00
_cell.angle_beta   90.00
_cell.angle_gamma   90.00
#
_symmetry.space_group_name_H-M   'P 1'
#
loop_
_entity.id
_entity.type
_entity.pdbx_description
1 polymer ?
#
loop_
_entity_poly.entity_id
_entity_poly.type
_entity_poly.pdbx_seq_one_letter_code
_entity_poly.pdbx_strand_id
1 'polypeptide(L)'
;MFAAHLTNYAEDGHPTEQHAAYYEARARGGAGLIITEEHSVHPTDWPYEKLIHGFDESVIPGYRRITEAVHRHGTPIFAQINHNGGQASGMYSRLPVWAASPVADPMFREVAKEVDHAEIAEIVAGYALTAGHCVRGGFDGIELQCSHSSIVRGFLSPATNLRDDEYGGDLRRRARILLEIVAAVRDAIGPRRALGVRLCGDELIAGGTTIDEAVEVARLVESAGQVDYINTSIGVATSTLYMIEASMHIPPGYALFIPSAIRKAVELPVVGVGRFKDPLQAERALAEGHCDLIGVVRGQIADADFAAKARSGHGDDIRLCLSCNQECVGRMGLNRWLGCVENPRTGRESVALASPARARRRVMVVGAGPAGLQAAIAAAGRGHQVTVHERGDTPGGQVRLAAIVPSRAEFGDLIRNQLAECARLGITITCGSGVDAAAVRAAAPDAVIVATGAVAERPYWAPAEAAQVVDVRQVLDGSAAPAGRVLVVDEIGFHHATSVAELLADRGAQVEVVTPGMVVGQDLGITLDMENWCVRAAAKGIVQTTDCLVTGVAPGSVTLMHHPTGRSWQVAADWVVCAVPAAPAEQLYLDLKALGPGAGPEVHRAGDCVAPRRAHAAVIEGQRAGEAL
;
A
#
# COMPACT_ATOMS: atom_id res chain seq x y z
N MET A 1 -4.03 2.10 17.99
CA MET A 1 -2.65 1.60 17.97
C MET A 1 -2.08 1.59 16.55
N PHE A 2 -0.75 1.68 16.39
CA PHE A 2 -0.07 1.46 15.13
C PHE A 2 0.34 0.00 15.06
N ALA A 3 -0.41 -0.80 14.30
CA ALA A 3 -0.25 -2.24 14.29
C ALA A 3 0.92 -2.70 13.40
N ALA A 4 1.37 -3.93 13.58
CA ALA A 4 2.46 -4.55 12.85
C ALA A 4 2.23 -4.58 11.34
N HIS A 5 3.27 -4.30 10.58
CA HIS A 5 3.33 -4.35 9.11
C HIS A 5 4.78 -4.31 8.66
N LEU A 6 5.06 -4.87 7.51
CA LEU A 6 6.41 -4.89 6.94
C LEU A 6 6.84 -3.49 6.48
N THR A 7 8.10 -3.15 6.70
CA THR A 7 8.69 -1.89 6.25
C THR A 7 9.77 -2.07 5.18
N ASN A 8 10.42 -3.20 5.15
CA ASN A 8 11.60 -3.49 4.34
C ASN A 8 12.75 -2.48 4.59
N TYR A 9 12.95 -2.04 5.83
CA TYR A 9 14.04 -1.14 6.21
C TYR A 9 15.25 -1.87 6.77
N ALA A 10 15.16 -3.18 7.01
CA ALA A 10 16.29 -3.95 7.52
C ALA A 10 17.42 -4.04 6.48
N GLU A 11 18.64 -4.04 6.98
CA GLU A 11 19.87 -4.27 6.22
C GLU A 11 20.62 -5.43 6.87
N ASP A 12 20.94 -6.44 6.09
CA ASP A 12 21.64 -7.67 6.55
C ASP A 12 21.04 -8.27 7.83
N GLY A 13 19.70 -8.33 7.90
CA GLY A 13 18.97 -8.85 9.05
C GLY A 13 18.88 -7.92 10.27
N HIS A 14 19.39 -6.69 10.18
CA HIS A 14 19.46 -5.77 11.32
C HIS A 14 18.51 -4.59 11.19
N PRO A 15 17.93 -4.11 12.30
CA PRO A 15 17.21 -2.85 12.35
C PRO A 15 18.12 -1.64 12.05
N THR A 16 17.60 -0.69 11.28
CA THR A 16 18.32 0.51 10.85
C THR A 16 17.84 1.78 11.53
N GLU A 17 18.53 2.91 11.32
CA GLU A 17 18.10 4.24 11.74
C GLU A 17 16.75 4.63 11.11
N GLN A 18 16.46 4.12 9.92
CA GLN A 18 15.19 4.36 9.25
C GLN A 18 14.01 3.79 10.03
N HIS A 19 14.16 2.60 10.65
CA HIS A 19 13.15 2.05 11.57
C HIS A 19 12.93 2.96 12.78
N ALA A 20 14.01 3.40 13.44
CA ALA A 20 13.91 4.24 14.62
C ALA A 20 13.15 5.55 14.32
N ALA A 21 13.53 6.25 13.25
CA ALA A 21 12.88 7.48 12.83
C ALA A 21 11.41 7.26 12.40
N TYR A 22 11.13 6.15 11.74
CA TYR A 22 9.79 5.78 11.29
C TYR A 22 8.84 5.57 12.46
N TYR A 23 9.22 4.76 13.45
CA TYR A 23 8.38 4.50 14.62
C TYR A 23 8.31 5.73 15.55
N GLU A 24 9.42 6.48 15.72
CA GLU A 24 9.44 7.72 16.47
C GLU A 24 8.43 8.75 15.92
N ALA A 25 8.33 8.89 14.61
CA ALA A 25 7.37 9.82 14.00
C ALA A 25 5.93 9.51 14.41
N ARG A 26 5.54 8.24 14.51
CA ARG A 26 4.20 7.82 14.94
C ARG A 26 4.00 7.96 16.43
N ALA A 27 5.04 7.72 17.23
CA ALA A 27 5.01 7.97 18.68
C ALA A 27 4.78 9.46 18.98
N ARG A 28 5.56 10.34 18.36
CA ARG A 28 5.37 11.80 18.40
C ARG A 28 3.98 12.22 17.93
N GLY A 29 3.45 11.57 16.91
CA GLY A 29 2.10 11.76 16.38
C GLY A 29 0.98 11.20 17.24
N GLY A 30 1.30 10.72 18.46
CA GLY A 30 0.32 10.34 19.48
C GLY A 30 -0.24 8.92 19.36
N ALA A 31 0.42 8.01 18.66
CA ALA A 31 0.07 6.59 18.69
C ALA A 31 0.13 6.07 20.14
N GLY A 32 -0.96 5.48 20.65
CA GLY A 32 -1.03 5.00 22.03
C GLY A 32 -0.30 3.67 22.28
N LEU A 33 -0.01 2.92 21.23
CA LEU A 33 0.79 1.71 21.22
C LEU A 33 1.34 1.51 19.81
N ILE A 34 2.61 1.09 19.71
CA ILE A 34 3.24 0.70 18.45
C ILE A 34 3.60 -0.77 18.53
N ILE A 35 3.30 -1.54 17.46
CA ILE A 35 3.83 -2.89 17.26
C ILE A 35 4.70 -2.85 16.01
N THR A 36 5.95 -3.29 16.13
CA THR A 36 6.89 -3.33 15.01
C THR A 36 6.50 -4.39 13.98
N GLU A 37 7.13 -4.37 12.81
CA GLU A 37 7.08 -5.46 11.86
C GLU A 37 7.53 -6.80 12.48
N GLU A 38 7.29 -7.91 11.76
CA GLU A 38 7.70 -9.22 12.24
C GLU A 38 9.22 -9.37 12.28
N HIS A 39 9.71 -10.03 13.33
CA HIS A 39 11.11 -10.45 13.48
C HIS A 39 11.17 -11.97 13.40
N SER A 40 12.06 -12.51 12.57
CA SER A 40 12.25 -13.95 12.44
C SER A 40 12.81 -14.56 13.72
N VAL A 41 12.26 -15.72 14.09
CA VAL A 41 12.67 -16.47 15.29
C VAL A 41 13.64 -17.61 15.02
N HIS A 42 13.92 -17.92 13.73
CA HIS A 42 14.72 -19.08 13.36
C HIS A 42 15.45 -18.89 12.02
N PRO A 43 16.67 -19.40 11.82
CA PRO A 43 17.42 -19.26 10.57
C PRO A 43 16.75 -19.84 9.31
N THR A 44 15.84 -20.81 9.45
CA THR A 44 15.06 -21.37 8.33
C THR A 44 13.96 -20.42 7.85
N ASP A 45 13.64 -19.41 8.64
CA ASP A 45 12.60 -18.43 8.34
C ASP A 45 13.20 -17.15 7.75
N TRP A 46 13.42 -17.14 6.44
CA TRP A 46 13.90 -15.98 5.70
C TRP A 46 13.12 -15.82 4.38
N PRO A 47 11.82 -15.47 4.45
CA PRO A 47 10.93 -15.44 3.28
C PRO A 47 11.19 -14.27 2.32
N TYR A 48 11.85 -13.19 2.75
CA TYR A 48 12.19 -12.01 1.96
C TYR A 48 13.49 -11.37 2.48
N GLU A 49 14.22 -10.69 1.59
CA GLU A 49 15.58 -10.19 1.83
C GLU A 49 15.70 -9.31 3.08
N LYS A 50 14.71 -8.45 3.32
CA LYS A 50 14.78 -7.36 4.30
C LYS A 50 14.05 -7.69 5.61
N LEU A 51 14.15 -8.93 6.05
CA LEU A 51 13.61 -9.40 7.32
C LEU A 51 14.59 -9.13 8.47
N ILE A 52 14.08 -8.76 9.63
CA ILE A 52 14.89 -8.67 10.86
C ILE A 52 15.13 -10.08 11.40
N HIS A 53 16.40 -10.45 11.58
CA HIS A 53 16.81 -11.75 12.11
C HIS A 53 16.79 -11.72 13.64
N GLY A 54 15.60 -11.74 14.24
CA GLY A 54 15.43 -11.63 15.70
C GLY A 54 16.10 -12.74 16.51
N PHE A 55 16.37 -13.89 15.90
CA PHE A 55 17.11 -15.01 16.50
C PHE A 55 18.60 -14.69 16.74
N ASP A 56 19.18 -13.68 16.07
CA ASP A 56 20.57 -13.26 16.26
C ASP A 56 20.64 -12.13 17.30
N GLU A 57 21.46 -12.30 18.36
CA GLU A 57 21.58 -11.30 19.42
C GLU A 57 22.21 -9.97 18.96
N SER A 58 22.88 -9.95 17.81
CA SER A 58 23.47 -8.74 17.22
C SER A 58 22.43 -7.69 16.83
N VAL A 59 21.12 -8.03 16.78
CA VAL A 59 20.03 -7.09 16.56
C VAL A 59 19.76 -6.17 17.75
N ILE A 60 20.20 -6.54 18.97
CA ILE A 60 19.85 -5.83 20.22
C ILE A 60 20.22 -4.34 20.22
N PRO A 61 21.40 -3.92 19.72
CA PRO A 61 21.71 -2.48 19.62
C PRO A 61 20.74 -1.72 18.72
N GLY A 62 20.30 -2.36 17.63
CA GLY A 62 19.26 -1.81 16.73
C GLY A 62 17.89 -1.68 17.42
N TYR A 63 17.51 -2.68 18.19
CA TYR A 63 16.29 -2.66 19.00
C TYR A 63 16.29 -1.51 20.01
N ARG A 64 17.42 -1.29 20.73
CA ARG A 64 17.54 -0.16 21.67
C ARG A 64 17.36 1.18 20.97
N ARG A 65 17.94 1.38 19.81
CA ARG A 65 17.71 2.63 19.04
C ARG A 65 16.24 2.86 18.75
N ILE A 66 15.49 1.82 18.35
CA ILE A 66 14.05 1.92 18.09
C ILE A 66 13.29 2.24 19.38
N THR A 67 13.49 1.45 20.44
CA THR A 67 12.73 1.58 21.69
C THR A 67 13.01 2.91 22.39
N GLU A 68 14.26 3.35 22.46
CA GLU A 68 14.65 4.64 23.02
C GLU A 68 14.03 5.81 22.23
N ALA A 69 14.00 5.72 20.88
CA ALA A 69 13.39 6.73 20.04
C ALA A 69 11.89 6.89 20.34
N VAL A 70 11.18 5.79 20.47
CA VAL A 70 9.74 5.75 20.76
C VAL A 70 9.43 6.18 22.20
N HIS A 71 10.20 5.68 23.15
CA HIS A 71 10.01 5.98 24.59
C HIS A 71 10.20 7.45 24.93
N ARG A 72 11.00 8.22 24.15
CA ARG A 72 11.09 9.69 24.33
C ARG A 72 9.73 10.39 24.27
N HIS A 73 8.75 9.77 23.65
CA HIS A 73 7.38 10.29 23.51
C HIS A 73 6.37 9.62 24.46
N GLY A 74 6.85 8.75 25.37
CA GLY A 74 6.01 8.05 26.34
C GLY A 74 5.11 6.97 25.74
N THR A 75 5.36 6.54 24.50
CA THR A 75 4.58 5.51 23.81
C THR A 75 5.17 4.12 24.08
N PRO A 76 4.38 3.13 24.53
CA PRO A 76 4.84 1.76 24.62
C PRO A 76 5.04 1.15 23.22
N ILE A 77 6.03 0.26 23.12
CA ILE A 77 6.36 -0.42 21.86
C ILE A 77 6.55 -1.92 22.07
N PHE A 78 5.87 -2.72 21.25
CA PHE A 78 5.96 -4.18 21.26
C PHE A 78 6.66 -4.67 19.99
N ALA A 79 7.35 -5.81 20.08
CA ALA A 79 7.90 -6.50 18.92
C ALA A 79 6.93 -7.59 18.47
N GLN A 80 6.60 -7.65 17.16
CA GLN A 80 5.96 -8.83 16.61
C GLN A 80 7.03 -9.84 16.24
N ILE A 81 6.88 -11.11 16.64
CA ILE A 81 7.81 -12.20 16.32
C ILE A 81 7.09 -13.31 15.57
N ASN A 82 7.78 -13.92 14.60
CA ASN A 82 7.17 -14.87 13.67
C ASN A 82 8.17 -15.92 13.16
N HIS A 83 7.61 -17.03 12.71
CA HIS A 83 8.17 -17.97 11.73
C HIS A 83 7.13 -18.16 10.64
N ASN A 84 7.44 -17.82 9.41
CA ASN A 84 6.47 -17.81 8.31
C ASN A 84 5.98 -19.20 7.89
N GLY A 85 6.72 -20.24 8.24
CA GLY A 85 6.29 -21.60 7.94
C GLY A 85 6.24 -21.89 6.45
N GLY A 86 5.30 -22.73 6.02
CA GLY A 86 5.13 -23.15 4.63
C GLY A 86 4.79 -22.05 3.63
N GLN A 87 4.45 -20.85 4.09
CA GLN A 87 4.19 -19.69 3.24
C GLN A 87 5.42 -18.78 3.12
N ALA A 88 6.55 -19.40 2.81
CA ALA A 88 7.84 -18.78 2.61
C ALA A 88 8.55 -19.42 1.41
N SER A 89 9.68 -18.84 1.02
CA SER A 89 10.59 -19.38 0.02
C SER A 89 11.93 -19.69 0.65
N GLY A 90 12.52 -20.82 0.29
CA GLY A 90 13.90 -21.18 0.65
C GLY A 90 14.98 -20.40 -0.11
N MET A 91 14.58 -19.47 -1.00
CA MET A 91 15.49 -18.75 -1.90
C MET A 91 16.55 -17.93 -1.14
N TYR A 92 16.18 -17.26 -0.06
CA TYR A 92 17.09 -16.41 0.71
C TYR A 92 17.90 -17.18 1.73
N SER A 93 17.25 -18.05 2.53
CA SER A 93 17.92 -18.89 3.54
C SER A 93 18.79 -19.98 2.92
N ARG A 94 18.44 -20.44 1.71
CA ARG A 94 18.98 -21.64 1.05
C ARG A 94 18.79 -22.92 1.88
N LEU A 95 17.80 -22.91 2.77
CA LEU A 95 17.38 -24.02 3.62
C LEU A 95 15.97 -24.46 3.21
N PRO A 96 15.57 -25.72 3.48
CA PRO A 96 14.19 -26.13 3.27
C PRO A 96 13.23 -25.27 4.11
N VAL A 97 12.11 -24.91 3.52
CA VAL A 97 11.00 -24.28 4.25
C VAL A 97 10.39 -25.29 5.21
N TRP A 98 10.15 -24.91 6.45
CA TRP A 98 9.57 -25.76 7.49
C TRP A 98 8.07 -25.53 7.64
N ALA A 99 7.27 -26.60 7.81
CA ALA A 99 5.83 -26.49 8.02
C ALA A 99 5.28 -27.67 8.83
N ALA A 100 3.99 -27.58 9.21
CA ALA A 100 3.26 -28.65 9.89
C ALA A 100 3.18 -29.93 9.04
N SER A 101 3.01 -29.78 7.72
CA SER A 101 2.93 -30.88 6.76
C SER A 101 3.46 -30.46 5.39
N PRO A 102 3.82 -31.40 4.49
CA PRO A 102 4.44 -31.11 3.20
C PRO A 102 3.41 -30.64 2.15
N VAL A 103 2.74 -29.54 2.45
CA VAL A 103 1.76 -28.91 1.56
C VAL A 103 2.47 -27.83 0.73
N ALA A 104 2.31 -27.90 -0.59
CA ALA A 104 2.88 -26.89 -1.49
C ALA A 104 2.16 -25.55 -1.35
N ASP A 105 2.93 -24.47 -1.25
CA ASP A 105 2.38 -23.11 -1.32
C ASP A 105 2.05 -22.72 -2.78
N PRO A 106 0.87 -22.16 -3.08
CA PRO A 106 0.47 -21.85 -4.44
C PRO A 106 1.28 -20.71 -5.09
N MET A 107 1.85 -19.79 -4.32
CA MET A 107 2.65 -18.67 -4.83
C MET A 107 4.10 -19.08 -5.06
N PHE A 108 4.76 -19.63 -4.03
CA PHE A 108 6.17 -20.00 -4.10
C PHE A 108 6.40 -21.34 -4.79
N ARG A 109 5.39 -22.24 -4.80
CA ARG A 109 5.44 -23.57 -5.43
C ARG A 109 6.52 -24.48 -4.85
N GLU A 110 6.94 -24.20 -3.63
CA GLU A 110 7.84 -25.05 -2.86
C GLU A 110 7.01 -25.98 -1.98
N VAL A 111 7.45 -27.24 -1.86
CA VAL A 111 6.90 -28.19 -0.89
C VAL A 111 7.71 -28.07 0.39
N ALA A 112 7.04 -27.70 1.47
CA ALA A 112 7.69 -27.56 2.76
C ALA A 112 8.13 -28.92 3.32
N LYS A 113 9.21 -28.91 4.11
CA LYS A 113 9.60 -30.04 4.96
C LYS A 113 8.67 -30.10 6.17
N GLU A 114 8.03 -31.25 6.39
CA GLU A 114 7.32 -31.50 7.65
C GLU A 114 8.32 -31.52 8.81
N VAL A 115 8.04 -30.72 9.85
CA VAL A 115 8.91 -30.66 11.04
C VAL A 115 8.66 -31.87 11.95
N ASP A 116 9.74 -32.44 12.48
CA ASP A 116 9.69 -33.45 13.52
C ASP A 116 9.57 -32.83 14.93
N HIS A 117 9.46 -33.66 15.97
CA HIS A 117 9.31 -33.19 17.35
C HIS A 117 10.52 -32.41 17.87
N ALA A 118 11.73 -32.73 17.42
CA ALA A 118 12.94 -31.99 17.80
C ALA A 118 12.95 -30.59 17.18
N GLU A 119 12.54 -30.50 15.92
CA GLU A 119 12.40 -29.23 15.20
C GLU A 119 11.25 -28.36 15.74
N ILE A 120 10.14 -28.98 16.16
CA ILE A 120 9.09 -28.25 16.89
C ILE A 120 9.63 -27.64 18.18
N ALA A 121 10.40 -28.41 18.95
CA ALA A 121 11.03 -27.90 20.17
C ALA A 121 12.04 -26.78 19.87
N GLU A 122 12.80 -26.89 18.77
CA GLU A 122 13.72 -25.85 18.29
C GLU A 122 12.98 -24.55 17.90
N ILE A 123 11.84 -24.66 17.21
CA ILE A 123 10.98 -23.50 16.90
C ILE A 123 10.50 -22.83 18.19
N VAL A 124 9.95 -23.59 19.14
CA VAL A 124 9.48 -23.06 20.44
C VAL A 124 10.61 -22.35 21.19
N ALA A 125 11.80 -22.94 21.23
CA ALA A 125 13.00 -22.33 21.81
C ALA A 125 13.41 -21.03 21.07
N GLY A 126 13.30 -21.01 19.74
CA GLY A 126 13.57 -19.84 18.91
C GLY A 126 12.66 -18.65 19.23
N TYR A 127 11.38 -18.89 19.45
CA TYR A 127 10.44 -17.87 19.91
C TYR A 127 10.85 -17.30 21.28
N ALA A 128 11.19 -18.14 22.24
CA ALA A 128 11.63 -17.72 23.57
C ALA A 128 12.95 -16.93 23.52
N LEU A 129 13.92 -17.39 22.73
CA LEU A 129 15.19 -16.71 22.51
C LEU A 129 15.00 -15.31 21.94
N THR A 130 14.23 -15.20 20.85
CA THR A 130 13.94 -13.93 20.18
C THR A 130 13.19 -12.98 21.11
N ALA A 131 12.20 -13.45 21.88
CA ALA A 131 11.52 -12.67 22.89
C ALA A 131 12.50 -12.12 23.95
N GLY A 132 13.49 -12.94 24.38
CA GLY A 132 14.57 -12.52 25.26
C GLY A 132 15.44 -11.40 24.67
N HIS A 133 15.77 -11.47 23.38
CA HIS A 133 16.49 -10.40 22.66
C HIS A 133 15.67 -9.11 22.63
N CYS A 134 14.36 -9.19 22.35
CA CYS A 134 13.46 -8.05 22.37
C CYS A 134 13.41 -7.39 23.77
N VAL A 135 13.34 -8.18 24.84
CA VAL A 135 13.38 -7.69 26.22
C VAL A 135 14.69 -6.93 26.50
N ARG A 136 15.84 -7.50 26.11
CA ARG A 136 17.16 -6.85 26.24
C ARG A 136 17.27 -5.60 25.35
N GLY A 137 16.50 -5.55 24.26
CA GLY A 137 16.35 -4.43 23.35
C GLY A 137 15.41 -3.32 23.84
N GLY A 138 14.73 -3.51 25.00
CA GLY A 138 13.90 -2.50 25.63
C GLY A 138 12.42 -2.51 25.23
N PHE A 139 11.93 -3.53 24.51
CA PHE A 139 10.50 -3.65 24.20
C PHE A 139 9.64 -3.88 25.45
N ASP A 140 8.45 -3.27 25.48
CA ASP A 140 7.50 -3.34 26.59
C ASP A 140 6.61 -4.60 26.51
N GLY A 141 6.52 -5.22 25.35
CA GLY A 141 5.74 -6.44 25.11
C GLY A 141 6.11 -7.15 23.82
N ILE A 142 5.49 -8.32 23.65
CA ILE A 142 5.64 -9.17 22.48
C ILE A 142 4.25 -9.44 21.89
N GLU A 143 4.14 -9.44 20.57
CA GLU A 143 2.99 -9.99 19.84
C GLU A 143 3.44 -11.22 19.05
N LEU A 144 2.79 -12.35 19.26
CA LEU A 144 2.98 -13.55 18.47
C LEU A 144 2.17 -13.46 17.19
N GLN A 145 2.83 -13.51 16.03
CA GLN A 145 2.15 -13.63 14.75
C GLN A 145 1.65 -15.05 14.56
N CYS A 146 0.34 -15.25 14.66
CA CYS A 146 -0.33 -16.54 14.52
C CYS A 146 -1.40 -16.50 13.42
N SER A 147 -1.22 -15.57 12.45
CA SER A 147 -2.11 -15.38 11.30
C SER A 147 -1.29 -15.29 10.01
N HIS A 148 -1.93 -14.99 8.89
CA HIS A 148 -1.30 -14.79 7.58
C HIS A 148 -0.33 -15.92 7.18
N SER A 149 0.99 -15.60 7.09
CA SER A 149 2.10 -16.50 6.80
C SER A 149 2.80 -16.95 8.09
N SER A 150 2.11 -17.55 9.03
CA SER A 150 2.72 -18.04 10.27
C SER A 150 2.76 -19.57 10.31
N ILE A 151 3.85 -20.14 10.83
CA ILE A 151 3.95 -21.58 11.10
C ILE A 151 2.85 -22.00 12.10
N VAL A 152 2.53 -21.14 13.09
CA VAL A 152 1.46 -21.39 14.07
C VAL A 152 0.10 -21.47 13.36
N ARG A 153 -0.20 -20.53 12.43
CA ARG A 153 -1.39 -20.62 11.59
C ARG A 153 -1.37 -21.93 10.77
N GLY A 154 -0.19 -22.29 10.23
CA GLY A 154 -0.01 -23.53 9.48
C GLY A 154 -0.35 -24.79 10.28
N PHE A 155 -0.07 -24.80 11.59
CA PHE A 155 -0.49 -25.87 12.50
C PHE A 155 -1.98 -25.80 12.86
N LEU A 156 -2.54 -24.61 13.05
CA LEU A 156 -3.96 -24.42 13.39
C LEU A 156 -4.90 -24.82 12.24
N SER A 157 -4.51 -24.55 11.01
CA SER A 157 -5.34 -24.75 9.82
C SER A 157 -5.45 -26.22 9.41
N PRO A 158 -6.66 -26.79 9.30
CA PRO A 158 -6.81 -28.16 8.80
C PRO A 158 -6.44 -28.29 7.30
N ALA A 159 -6.39 -27.19 6.55
CA ALA A 159 -5.94 -27.20 5.15
C ALA A 159 -4.42 -27.43 5.00
N THR A 160 -3.63 -27.11 6.01
CA THR A 160 -2.14 -27.19 5.96
C THR A 160 -1.53 -28.10 7.03
N ASN A 161 -2.31 -28.56 8.01
CA ASN A 161 -1.90 -29.51 9.02
C ASN A 161 -2.58 -30.86 8.79
N LEU A 162 -1.85 -31.77 8.16
CA LEU A 162 -2.32 -33.12 7.81
C LEU A 162 -1.72 -34.18 8.75
N ARG A 163 -1.14 -33.76 9.90
CA ARG A 163 -0.50 -34.64 10.87
C ARG A 163 -1.53 -35.52 11.58
N ASP A 164 -1.09 -36.71 11.99
CA ASP A 164 -1.86 -37.67 12.77
C ASP A 164 -1.34 -37.87 14.21
N ASP A 165 -0.25 -37.13 14.58
CA ASP A 165 0.34 -37.12 15.91
C ASP A 165 -0.35 -36.12 16.88
N GLU A 166 0.26 -35.85 18.03
CA GLU A 166 -0.26 -34.94 19.05
C GLU A 166 -0.29 -33.47 18.66
N TYR A 167 0.23 -33.08 17.47
CA TYR A 167 0.17 -31.73 16.88
C TYR A 167 -0.82 -31.64 15.71
N GLY A 168 -1.55 -32.72 15.38
CA GLY A 168 -2.50 -32.79 14.27
C GLY A 168 -3.86 -33.35 14.65
N GLY A 169 -4.79 -33.40 13.69
CA GLY A 169 -6.14 -33.92 13.88
C GLY A 169 -7.10 -32.89 14.48
N ASP A 170 -7.58 -33.06 15.71
CA ASP A 170 -8.54 -32.16 16.34
C ASP A 170 -7.92 -30.77 16.68
N LEU A 171 -8.79 -29.78 16.90
CA LEU A 171 -8.37 -28.40 17.12
C LEU A 171 -7.43 -28.24 18.34
N ARG A 172 -7.64 -29.00 19.42
CA ARG A 172 -6.79 -28.91 20.62
C ARG A 172 -5.38 -29.39 20.34
N ARG A 173 -5.23 -30.46 19.56
CA ARG A 173 -3.93 -30.95 19.13
C ARG A 173 -3.26 -29.95 18.15
N ARG A 174 -4.01 -29.42 17.19
CA ARG A 174 -3.50 -28.39 16.26
C ARG A 174 -3.06 -27.12 16.98
N ALA A 175 -3.73 -26.75 18.09
CA ALA A 175 -3.39 -25.58 18.90
C ALA A 175 -2.21 -25.81 19.87
N ARG A 176 -1.71 -27.05 20.02
CA ARG A 176 -0.68 -27.40 21.00
C ARG A 176 0.59 -26.56 20.85
N ILE A 177 1.13 -26.44 19.64
CA ILE A 177 2.34 -25.63 19.40
C ILE A 177 2.16 -24.16 19.79
N LEU A 178 0.98 -23.58 19.54
CA LEU A 178 0.65 -22.22 19.97
C LEU A 178 0.75 -22.08 21.49
N LEU A 179 0.16 -23.02 22.24
CA LEU A 179 0.19 -22.97 23.70
C LEU A 179 1.60 -23.19 24.28
N GLU A 180 2.39 -24.05 23.65
CA GLU A 180 3.81 -24.26 24.02
C GLU A 180 4.65 -23.00 23.75
N ILE A 181 4.47 -22.33 22.62
CA ILE A 181 5.12 -21.05 22.31
C ILE A 181 4.69 -19.96 23.30
N VAL A 182 3.40 -19.84 23.60
CA VAL A 182 2.87 -18.88 24.57
C VAL A 182 3.53 -19.07 25.93
N ALA A 183 3.62 -20.33 26.42
CA ALA A 183 4.26 -20.64 27.70
C ALA A 183 5.77 -20.27 27.70
N ALA A 184 6.49 -20.69 26.67
CA ALA A 184 7.94 -20.43 26.55
C ALA A 184 8.26 -18.94 26.44
N VAL A 185 7.48 -18.18 25.67
CA VAL A 185 7.64 -16.74 25.54
C VAL A 185 7.27 -16.03 26.84
N ARG A 186 6.18 -16.41 27.51
CA ARG A 186 5.81 -15.84 28.81
C ARG A 186 6.90 -16.03 29.86
N ASP A 187 7.50 -17.21 29.91
CA ASP A 187 8.63 -17.49 30.81
C ASP A 187 9.84 -16.58 30.48
N ALA A 188 10.14 -16.39 29.18
CA ALA A 188 11.27 -15.58 28.75
C ALA A 188 11.08 -14.07 29.04
N ILE A 189 9.86 -13.53 28.89
CA ILE A 189 9.60 -12.10 29.08
C ILE A 189 9.20 -11.74 30.51
N GLY A 190 8.79 -12.72 31.31
CA GLY A 190 8.30 -12.56 32.68
C GLY A 190 6.90 -11.94 32.77
N PRO A 191 6.32 -11.83 33.99
CA PRO A 191 4.90 -11.50 34.17
C PRO A 191 4.58 -9.99 33.98
N ARG A 192 5.54 -9.14 33.86
CA ARG A 192 5.33 -7.67 33.81
C ARG A 192 5.24 -7.10 32.39
N ARG A 193 5.60 -7.85 31.37
CA ARG A 193 5.54 -7.42 29.97
C ARG A 193 4.28 -7.97 29.31
N ALA A 194 3.72 -7.20 28.40
CA ALA A 194 2.55 -7.63 27.66
C ALA A 194 2.91 -8.75 26.67
N LEU A 195 2.02 -9.74 26.56
CA LEU A 195 2.05 -10.79 25.56
C LEU A 195 0.72 -10.80 24.80
N GLY A 196 0.76 -10.52 23.51
CA GLY A 196 -0.41 -10.61 22.63
C GLY A 196 -0.30 -11.75 21.65
N VAL A 197 -1.44 -12.18 21.15
CA VAL A 197 -1.53 -13.18 20.07
C VAL A 197 -2.35 -12.59 18.93
N ARG A 198 -1.80 -12.58 17.70
CA ARG A 198 -2.53 -12.15 16.52
C ARG A 198 -3.08 -13.37 15.78
N LEU A 199 -4.41 -13.56 15.83
CA LEU A 199 -5.10 -14.72 15.27
C LEU A 199 -5.74 -14.42 13.91
N CYS A 200 -5.72 -15.38 13.00
CA CYS A 200 -6.56 -15.38 11.81
C CYS A 200 -7.99 -15.80 12.20
N GLY A 201 -8.98 -14.95 11.92
CA GLY A 201 -10.38 -15.25 12.22
C GLY A 201 -11.08 -16.05 11.13
N ASP A 202 -10.63 -15.95 9.89
CA ASP A 202 -11.12 -16.70 8.75
C ASP A 202 -10.04 -16.70 7.66
N GLU A 203 -9.64 -17.86 7.19
CA GLU A 203 -8.63 -18.01 6.14
C GLU A 203 -9.17 -17.72 4.73
N LEU A 204 -10.48 -17.72 4.54
CA LEU A 204 -11.15 -17.54 3.26
C LEU A 204 -10.74 -18.56 2.18
N ILE A 205 -10.32 -19.74 2.59
CA ILE A 205 -9.96 -20.86 1.70
C ILE A 205 -10.75 -22.12 2.06
N ALA A 206 -10.98 -22.97 1.08
CA ALA A 206 -11.68 -24.23 1.30
C ALA A 206 -10.91 -25.13 2.28
N GLY A 207 -11.58 -25.63 3.31
CA GLY A 207 -10.98 -26.48 4.34
C GLY A 207 -10.02 -25.75 5.29
N GLY A 208 -9.93 -24.43 5.24
CA GLY A 208 -9.15 -23.61 6.17
C GLY A 208 -9.85 -23.34 7.49
N THR A 209 -9.17 -22.62 8.38
CA THR A 209 -9.73 -22.16 9.66
C THR A 209 -10.91 -21.24 9.42
N THR A 210 -12.03 -21.50 10.09
CA THR A 210 -13.24 -20.69 10.08
C THR A 210 -13.35 -19.81 11.33
N ILE A 211 -14.28 -18.85 11.31
CA ILE A 211 -14.53 -17.98 12.47
C ILE A 211 -14.90 -18.77 13.73
N ASP A 212 -15.64 -19.87 13.60
CA ASP A 212 -16.03 -20.70 14.73
C ASP A 212 -14.80 -21.37 15.37
N GLU A 213 -13.89 -21.92 14.56
CA GLU A 213 -12.62 -22.47 15.06
C GLU A 213 -11.72 -21.38 15.66
N ALA A 214 -11.65 -20.20 15.06
CA ALA A 214 -10.88 -19.08 15.59
C ALA A 214 -11.39 -18.63 16.97
N VAL A 215 -12.70 -18.62 17.20
CA VAL A 215 -13.31 -18.36 18.51
C VAL A 215 -12.90 -19.43 19.53
N GLU A 216 -12.88 -20.70 19.16
CA GLU A 216 -12.42 -21.76 20.07
C GLU A 216 -10.91 -21.66 20.37
N VAL A 217 -10.08 -21.29 19.40
CA VAL A 217 -8.65 -21.00 19.63
C VAL A 217 -8.49 -19.83 20.61
N ALA A 218 -9.28 -18.77 20.46
CA ALA A 218 -9.26 -17.62 21.39
C ALA A 218 -9.58 -18.04 22.82
N ARG A 219 -10.59 -18.92 23.02
CA ARG A 219 -10.90 -19.50 24.33
C ARG A 219 -9.78 -20.35 24.91
N LEU A 220 -9.11 -21.15 24.07
CA LEU A 220 -7.94 -21.94 24.50
C LEU A 220 -6.80 -21.03 24.96
N VAL A 221 -6.51 -19.96 24.21
CA VAL A 221 -5.49 -18.97 24.55
C VAL A 221 -5.82 -18.27 25.88
N GLU A 222 -7.07 -17.82 26.06
CA GLU A 222 -7.51 -17.21 27.32
C GLU A 222 -7.41 -18.19 28.50
N SER A 223 -7.84 -19.43 28.31
CA SER A 223 -7.82 -20.47 29.37
C SER A 223 -6.39 -20.79 29.83
N ALA A 224 -5.38 -20.57 29.00
CA ALA A 224 -3.98 -20.73 29.38
C ALA A 224 -3.51 -19.65 30.39
N GLY A 225 -4.21 -18.51 30.50
CA GLY A 225 -3.97 -17.47 31.48
C GLY A 225 -2.63 -16.74 31.35
N GLN A 226 -2.01 -16.77 30.16
CA GLN A 226 -0.66 -16.27 29.92
C GLN A 226 -0.59 -15.14 28.89
N VAL A 227 -1.72 -14.80 28.25
CA VAL A 227 -1.86 -13.78 27.21
C VAL A 227 -2.65 -12.59 27.75
N ASP A 228 -2.28 -11.39 27.35
CA ASP A 228 -2.87 -10.14 27.83
C ASP A 228 -3.88 -9.53 26.83
N TYR A 229 -3.79 -9.85 25.54
CA TYR A 229 -4.73 -9.37 24.52
C TYR A 229 -4.73 -10.27 23.28
N ILE A 230 -5.80 -10.18 22.50
CA ILE A 230 -5.92 -10.84 21.20
C ILE A 230 -6.02 -9.78 20.11
N ASN A 231 -5.13 -9.82 19.13
CA ASN A 231 -5.23 -9.06 17.89
C ASN A 231 -5.87 -9.92 16.80
N THR A 232 -6.62 -9.31 15.90
CA THR A 232 -7.37 -10.05 14.87
C THR A 232 -6.84 -9.80 13.47
N SER A 233 -7.08 -10.76 12.60
CA SER A 233 -6.68 -10.72 11.19
C SER A 233 -7.62 -11.59 10.36
N ILE A 234 -7.48 -11.53 9.03
CA ILE A 234 -8.25 -12.28 8.04
C ILE A 234 -7.32 -12.78 6.94
N GLY A 235 -7.64 -13.93 6.36
CA GLY A 235 -7.00 -14.42 5.15
C GLY A 235 -5.64 -15.09 5.35
N VAL A 236 -5.11 -15.59 4.25
CA VAL A 236 -3.84 -16.31 4.10
C VAL A 236 -2.93 -15.54 3.15
N ALA A 237 -1.66 -15.35 3.49
CA ALA A 237 -0.76 -14.45 2.78
C ALA A 237 -0.60 -14.75 1.29
N THR A 238 -0.67 -16.00 0.87
CA THR A 238 -0.43 -16.36 -0.54
C THR A 238 -1.70 -16.52 -1.38
N SER A 239 -2.82 -16.93 -0.75
CA SER A 239 -4.08 -17.20 -1.48
C SER A 239 -5.07 -16.05 -1.41
N THR A 240 -5.11 -15.31 -0.28
CA THR A 240 -6.10 -14.26 -0.02
C THR A 240 -5.45 -12.96 0.48
N LEU A 241 -4.21 -12.70 0.05
CA LEU A 241 -3.44 -11.49 0.43
C LEU A 241 -4.20 -10.19 0.12
N TYR A 242 -4.97 -10.15 -0.98
CA TYR A 242 -5.80 -9.01 -1.35
C TYR A 242 -6.91 -8.69 -0.31
N MET A 243 -7.26 -9.63 0.56
CA MET A 243 -8.17 -9.39 1.69
C MET A 243 -7.40 -8.92 2.94
N ILE A 244 -6.18 -9.36 3.15
CA ILE A 244 -5.32 -8.90 4.27
C ILE A 244 -4.95 -7.43 4.05
N GLU A 245 -4.45 -7.13 2.86
CA GLU A 245 -3.99 -5.81 2.43
C GLU A 245 -5.04 -5.11 1.55
N ALA A 246 -6.29 -5.10 2.03
CA ALA A 246 -7.45 -4.65 1.28
C ALA A 246 -7.27 -3.27 0.65
N SER A 247 -7.39 -3.19 -0.68
CA SER A 247 -7.35 -1.94 -1.44
C SER A 247 -8.66 -1.17 -1.34
N MET A 248 -8.76 -0.04 -2.05
CA MET A 248 -9.99 0.78 -2.10
C MET A 248 -11.21 0.03 -2.69
N HIS A 249 -11.00 -1.11 -3.35
CA HIS A 249 -12.09 -1.95 -3.86
C HIS A 249 -12.83 -2.73 -2.77
N ILE A 250 -12.25 -2.84 -1.57
CA ILE A 250 -12.86 -3.50 -0.42
C ILE A 250 -13.37 -2.43 0.56
N PRO A 251 -14.62 -2.48 1.02
CA PRO A 251 -15.17 -1.45 1.90
C PRO A 251 -14.48 -1.40 3.27
N PRO A 252 -14.38 -0.21 3.92
CA PRO A 252 -13.93 -0.11 5.31
C PRO A 252 -14.78 -0.94 6.25
N GLY A 253 -14.17 -1.54 7.28
CA GLY A 253 -14.87 -2.35 8.28
C GLY A 253 -15.19 -3.77 7.82
N TYR A 254 -14.75 -4.21 6.64
CA TYR A 254 -15.05 -5.53 6.06
C TYR A 254 -14.72 -6.73 6.97
N ALA A 255 -13.74 -6.60 7.86
CA ALA A 255 -13.28 -7.66 8.75
C ALA A 255 -13.81 -7.55 10.19
N LEU A 256 -14.72 -6.58 10.50
CA LEU A 256 -15.21 -6.34 11.87
C LEU A 256 -16.01 -7.50 12.47
N PHE A 257 -16.54 -8.42 11.65
CA PHE A 257 -17.22 -9.62 12.14
C PHE A 257 -16.28 -10.49 12.98
N ILE A 258 -14.97 -10.48 12.69
CA ILE A 258 -13.97 -11.29 13.41
C ILE A 258 -13.76 -10.80 14.84
N PRO A 259 -13.30 -9.54 15.09
CA PRO A 259 -13.15 -9.06 16.46
C PRO A 259 -14.48 -9.09 17.22
N SER A 260 -15.62 -8.86 16.55
CA SER A 260 -16.95 -8.94 17.17
C SER A 260 -17.28 -10.33 17.71
N ALA A 261 -16.95 -11.38 16.95
CA ALA A 261 -17.19 -12.76 17.37
C ALA A 261 -16.26 -13.17 18.52
N ILE A 262 -14.97 -12.85 18.41
CA ILE A 262 -13.97 -13.18 19.43
C ILE A 262 -14.27 -12.43 20.73
N ARG A 263 -14.54 -11.11 20.69
CA ARG A 263 -14.85 -10.28 21.86
C ARG A 263 -16.07 -10.78 22.65
N LYS A 264 -17.03 -11.38 21.98
CA LYS A 264 -18.21 -12.00 22.65
C LYS A 264 -17.88 -13.30 23.36
N ALA A 265 -16.75 -13.91 23.06
CA ALA A 265 -16.40 -15.25 23.50
C ALA A 265 -15.30 -15.27 24.58
N VAL A 266 -14.58 -14.15 24.76
CA VAL A 266 -13.47 -14.01 25.71
C VAL A 266 -13.57 -12.69 26.48
N GLU A 267 -12.92 -12.61 27.65
CA GLU A 267 -12.79 -11.40 28.47
C GLU A 267 -11.51 -10.62 28.15
N LEU A 268 -10.54 -11.22 27.46
CA LEU A 268 -9.32 -10.56 27.02
C LEU A 268 -9.64 -9.38 26.09
N PRO A 269 -8.91 -8.26 26.19
CA PRO A 269 -9.02 -7.15 25.25
C PRO A 269 -8.81 -7.61 23.80
N VAL A 270 -9.69 -7.20 22.89
CA VAL A 270 -9.63 -7.57 21.47
C VAL A 270 -9.35 -6.36 20.60
N VAL A 271 -8.34 -6.50 19.72
CA VAL A 271 -7.98 -5.48 18.74
C VAL A 271 -8.69 -5.75 17.41
N GLY A 272 -9.43 -4.74 16.93
CA GLY A 272 -10.07 -4.75 15.63
C GLY A 272 -9.20 -4.10 14.55
N VAL A 273 -9.15 -4.73 13.38
CA VAL A 273 -8.54 -4.21 12.16
C VAL A 273 -9.56 -4.28 11.02
N GLY A 274 -9.38 -3.53 9.95
CA GLY A 274 -10.29 -3.59 8.81
C GLY A 274 -10.31 -2.32 7.98
N ARG A 275 -9.14 -1.85 7.57
CA ARG A 275 -8.96 -0.71 6.68
C ARG A 275 -9.46 0.62 7.27
N PHE A 276 -9.23 0.84 8.56
CA PHE A 276 -9.51 2.13 9.20
C PHE A 276 -8.56 3.21 8.67
N LYS A 277 -9.12 4.29 8.14
CA LYS A 277 -8.40 5.46 7.66
C LYS A 277 -8.97 6.79 8.19
N ASP A 278 -10.12 6.73 8.83
CA ASP A 278 -10.87 7.85 9.39
C ASP A 278 -11.11 7.58 10.89
N PRO A 279 -10.79 8.54 11.78
CA PRO A 279 -11.06 8.42 13.22
C PRO A 279 -12.52 8.14 13.56
N LEU A 280 -13.47 8.68 12.80
CA LEU A 280 -14.90 8.47 13.03
C LEU A 280 -15.31 7.02 12.77
N GLN A 281 -14.71 6.36 11.76
CA GLN A 281 -14.92 4.93 11.51
C GLN A 281 -14.37 4.08 12.67
N ALA A 282 -13.19 4.44 13.19
CA ALA A 282 -12.57 3.78 14.32
C ALA A 282 -13.42 3.93 15.60
N GLU A 283 -13.86 5.15 15.91
CA GLU A 283 -14.71 5.44 17.06
C GLU A 283 -16.05 4.69 17.00
N ARG A 284 -16.68 4.66 15.82
CA ARG A 284 -17.92 3.89 15.63
C ARG A 284 -17.75 2.41 15.94
N ALA A 285 -16.65 1.79 15.48
CA ALA A 285 -16.39 0.37 15.76
C ALA A 285 -16.23 0.08 17.26
N LEU A 286 -15.63 1.00 18.03
CA LEU A 286 -15.54 0.92 19.48
C LEU A 286 -16.90 1.13 20.13
N ALA A 287 -17.65 2.17 19.75
CA ALA A 287 -18.95 2.51 20.30
C ALA A 287 -20.00 1.41 20.07
N GLU A 288 -19.94 0.76 18.90
CA GLU A 288 -20.81 -0.37 18.56
C GLU A 288 -20.36 -1.71 19.22
N GLY A 289 -19.24 -1.70 19.95
CA GLY A 289 -18.77 -2.85 20.72
C GLY A 289 -18.14 -3.96 19.89
N HIS A 290 -17.60 -3.64 18.71
CA HIS A 290 -16.94 -4.62 17.86
C HIS A 290 -15.58 -5.08 18.40
N CYS A 291 -14.86 -4.19 19.11
CA CYS A 291 -13.54 -4.43 19.68
C CYS A 291 -13.25 -3.46 20.82
N ASP A 292 -12.13 -3.64 21.52
CA ASP A 292 -11.68 -2.79 22.65
C ASP A 292 -10.58 -1.81 22.20
N LEU A 293 -9.81 -2.16 21.16
CA LEU A 293 -8.77 -1.33 20.56
C LEU A 293 -8.85 -1.36 19.04
N ILE A 294 -8.38 -0.30 18.40
CA ILE A 294 -8.35 -0.20 16.93
C ILE A 294 -6.91 -0.18 16.42
N GLY A 295 -6.61 -1.09 15.48
CA GLY A 295 -5.38 -1.09 14.72
C GLY A 295 -5.49 -0.24 13.46
N VAL A 296 -4.70 0.84 13.37
CA VAL A 296 -4.62 1.72 12.20
C VAL A 296 -3.20 1.69 11.66
N VAL A 297 -2.99 1.14 10.47
CA VAL A 297 -1.66 1.06 9.82
C VAL A 297 -1.55 2.12 8.74
N ARG A 298 -2.17 1.89 7.59
CA ARG A 298 -2.03 2.76 6.41
C ARG A 298 -2.50 4.20 6.65
N GLY A 299 -3.48 4.42 7.55
CA GLY A 299 -3.86 5.76 8.01
C GLY A 299 -2.70 6.50 8.65
N GLN A 300 -1.93 5.84 9.53
CA GLN A 300 -0.75 6.42 10.18
C GLN A 300 0.51 6.42 9.30
N ILE A 301 0.54 5.63 8.22
CA ILE A 301 1.56 5.75 7.16
C ILE A 301 1.33 7.04 6.36
N ALA A 302 0.08 7.31 5.99
CA ALA A 302 -0.30 8.51 5.25
C ALA A 302 -0.16 9.78 6.09
N ASP A 303 -0.46 9.70 7.37
CA ASP A 303 -0.34 10.81 8.33
C ASP A 303 0.22 10.33 9.67
N ALA A 304 1.48 10.62 9.94
CA ALA A 304 2.12 10.24 11.19
C ALA A 304 1.45 10.88 12.43
N ASP A 305 0.83 12.06 12.26
CA ASP A 305 0.15 12.81 13.31
C ASP A 305 -1.35 12.45 13.45
N PHE A 306 -1.79 11.38 12.81
CA PHE A 306 -3.19 10.91 12.75
C PHE A 306 -3.86 10.92 14.15
N ALA A 307 -3.23 10.29 15.14
CA ALA A 307 -3.82 10.16 16.46
C ALA A 307 -3.84 11.50 17.24
N ALA A 308 -2.80 12.31 17.10
CA ALA A 308 -2.74 13.64 17.73
C ALA A 308 -3.79 14.58 17.13
N LYS A 309 -3.94 14.59 15.81
CA LYS A 309 -4.96 15.39 15.11
C LYS A 309 -6.38 14.95 15.51
N ALA A 310 -6.65 13.63 15.53
CA ALA A 310 -7.94 13.11 15.97
C ALA A 310 -8.28 13.54 17.41
N ARG A 311 -7.33 13.38 18.33
CA ARG A 311 -7.51 13.72 19.75
C ARG A 311 -7.72 15.21 19.99
N SER A 312 -7.11 16.08 19.18
CA SER A 312 -7.22 17.54 19.32
C SER A 312 -8.43 18.14 18.57
N GLY A 313 -9.29 17.32 17.95
CA GLY A 313 -10.44 17.79 17.19
C GLY A 313 -10.12 18.29 15.78
N HIS A 314 -8.91 18.04 15.27
CA HIS A 314 -8.47 18.42 13.93
C HIS A 314 -8.56 17.25 12.94
N GLY A 315 -9.64 16.47 13.00
CA GLY A 315 -9.86 15.31 12.10
C GLY A 315 -9.85 15.68 10.63
N ASP A 316 -10.34 16.85 10.26
CA ASP A 316 -10.35 17.35 8.88
C ASP A 316 -8.94 17.65 8.34
N ASP A 317 -7.95 17.82 9.21
CA ASP A 317 -6.56 18.03 8.84
C ASP A 317 -5.78 16.73 8.61
N ILE A 318 -6.41 15.59 8.85
CA ILE A 318 -5.79 14.29 8.61
C ILE A 318 -5.68 14.03 7.10
N ARG A 319 -4.47 13.68 6.65
CA ARG A 319 -4.25 13.15 5.31
C ARG A 319 -4.79 11.72 5.24
N LEU A 320 -5.99 11.54 4.70
CA LEU A 320 -6.61 10.22 4.61
C LEU A 320 -5.83 9.32 3.66
N CYS A 321 -5.60 8.09 4.10
CA CYS A 321 -5.01 7.05 3.24
C CYS A 321 -5.90 6.79 2.02
N LEU A 322 -5.30 6.73 0.83
CA LEU A 322 -5.99 6.46 -0.43
C LEU A 322 -6.40 4.99 -0.59
N SER A 323 -5.91 4.11 0.26
CA SER A 323 -6.05 2.64 0.12
C SER A 323 -5.63 2.11 -1.25
N CYS A 324 -4.62 2.73 -1.86
CA CYS A 324 -4.17 2.46 -3.23
C CYS A 324 -3.11 1.37 -3.34
N ASN A 325 -2.55 0.92 -2.24
CA ASN A 325 -1.50 -0.10 -2.12
C ASN A 325 -0.20 0.14 -2.94
N GLN A 326 -0.03 1.26 -3.65
CA GLN A 326 1.05 1.44 -4.63
C GLN A 326 2.44 1.51 -4.00
N GLU A 327 2.65 2.39 -3.00
CA GLU A 327 3.98 2.67 -2.43
C GLU A 327 4.21 2.00 -1.06
N CYS A 328 3.18 1.47 -0.42
CA CYS A 328 3.31 0.62 0.76
C CYS A 328 3.42 -0.85 0.34
N VAL A 329 2.30 -1.52 0.12
CA VAL A 329 2.21 -2.94 -0.25
C VAL A 329 2.99 -3.25 -1.53
N GLY A 330 2.80 -2.47 -2.60
CA GLY A 330 3.44 -2.71 -3.88
C GLY A 330 4.97 -2.64 -3.84
N ARG A 331 5.53 -1.72 -3.07
CA ARG A 331 7.00 -1.66 -2.91
C ARG A 331 7.53 -2.83 -2.08
N MET A 332 6.81 -3.22 -1.04
CA MET A 332 7.21 -4.37 -0.22
C MET A 332 7.25 -5.65 -1.06
N GLY A 333 6.23 -5.90 -1.89
CA GLY A 333 6.21 -7.04 -2.81
C GLY A 333 7.35 -7.03 -3.84
N LEU A 334 7.93 -5.87 -4.12
CA LEU A 334 9.13 -5.71 -4.98
C LEU A 334 10.44 -5.68 -4.18
N ASN A 335 10.43 -6.08 -2.91
CA ASN A 335 11.59 -6.06 -2.01
C ASN A 335 12.23 -4.66 -1.87
N ARG A 336 11.38 -3.61 -1.90
CA ARG A 336 11.76 -2.21 -1.73
C ARG A 336 11.22 -1.69 -0.41
N TRP A 337 11.91 -0.73 0.19
CA TRP A 337 11.47 -0.08 1.42
C TRP A 337 10.14 0.65 1.24
N LEU A 338 9.31 0.61 2.28
CA LEU A 338 7.98 1.18 2.34
C LEU A 338 7.99 2.69 2.11
N GLY A 339 7.04 3.18 1.30
CA GLY A 339 6.75 4.58 1.04
C GLY A 339 5.24 4.84 1.07
N CYS A 340 4.82 6.01 0.62
CA CYS A 340 3.41 6.36 0.48
C CYS A 340 3.20 7.32 -0.68
N VAL A 341 2.10 7.15 -1.43
CA VAL A 341 1.71 8.09 -2.51
C VAL A 341 1.30 9.43 -1.92
N GLU A 342 0.55 9.40 -0.82
CA GLU A 342 0.02 10.58 -0.12
C GLU A 342 1.10 11.35 0.63
N ASN A 343 2.01 10.62 1.28
CA ASN A 343 3.01 11.20 2.18
C ASN A 343 4.43 11.01 1.63
N PRO A 344 5.04 12.03 1.00
CA PRO A 344 6.39 11.93 0.45
C PRO A 344 7.48 11.78 1.53
N ARG A 345 7.13 11.96 2.81
CA ARG A 345 8.06 11.79 3.94
C ARG A 345 8.14 10.36 4.43
N THR A 346 7.14 9.51 4.13
CA THR A 346 7.17 8.11 4.56
C THR A 346 8.41 7.38 4.06
N GLY A 347 9.14 6.74 4.98
CA GLY A 347 10.41 6.09 4.73
C GLY A 347 11.60 7.06 4.62
N ARG A 348 11.37 8.34 4.89
CA ARG A 348 12.38 9.42 4.88
C ARG A 348 12.38 10.23 6.16
N GLU A 349 11.83 9.69 7.21
CA GLU A 349 11.72 10.37 8.51
C GLU A 349 13.11 10.64 9.13
N SER A 350 14.11 9.80 8.82
CA SER A 350 15.52 10.02 9.22
C SER A 350 16.23 11.13 8.44
N VAL A 351 15.68 11.53 7.28
CA VAL A 351 16.24 12.64 6.51
C VAL A 351 15.77 13.96 7.10
N ALA A 352 16.69 14.84 7.39
CA ALA A 352 16.37 16.17 7.93
C ALA A 352 15.37 16.90 7.03
N LEU A 353 14.43 17.61 7.63
CA LEU A 353 13.55 18.52 6.90
C LEU A 353 14.39 19.62 6.24
N ALA A 354 13.97 20.04 5.05
CA ALA A 354 14.56 21.21 4.43
C ALA A 354 14.44 22.41 5.37
N SER A 355 15.56 23.07 5.65
CA SER A 355 15.59 24.24 6.52
C SER A 355 14.73 25.37 5.96
N PRO A 356 14.17 26.25 6.78
CA PRO A 356 13.54 27.46 6.30
C PRO A 356 14.46 28.19 5.30
N ALA A 357 13.88 28.76 4.27
CA ALA A 357 14.64 29.46 3.24
C ALA A 357 15.36 30.69 3.83
N ARG A 358 16.59 30.92 3.41
CA ARG A 358 17.38 32.10 3.88
C ARG A 358 16.74 33.43 3.46
N ALA A 359 16.05 33.44 2.32
CA ALA A 359 15.31 34.59 1.81
C ALA A 359 13.97 34.14 1.28
N ARG A 360 12.91 34.90 1.61
CA ARG A 360 11.56 34.67 1.08
C ARG A 360 11.53 35.04 -0.39
N ARG A 361 11.05 34.12 -1.24
CA ARG A 361 10.90 34.28 -2.69
C ARG A 361 9.43 34.28 -3.07
N ARG A 362 9.10 34.90 -4.20
CA ARG A 362 7.82 34.76 -4.90
C ARG A 362 7.96 33.58 -5.86
N VAL A 363 7.20 32.52 -5.59
CA VAL A 363 7.22 31.27 -6.36
C VAL A 363 5.91 31.13 -7.12
N MET A 364 6.00 30.95 -8.43
CA MET A 364 4.86 30.64 -9.29
C MET A 364 4.89 29.15 -9.63
N VAL A 365 3.81 28.43 -9.31
CA VAL A 365 3.62 27.03 -9.72
C VAL A 365 2.61 26.97 -10.85
N VAL A 366 2.95 26.32 -11.96
CA VAL A 366 2.08 26.21 -13.14
C VAL A 366 1.60 24.78 -13.29
N GLY A 367 0.29 24.59 -13.04
CA GLY A 367 -0.41 23.32 -12.96
C GLY A 367 -0.76 22.94 -11.52
N ALA A 368 -2.07 22.72 -11.23
CA ALA A 368 -2.59 22.30 -9.93
C ALA A 368 -2.91 20.80 -9.90
N GLY A 369 -2.12 19.98 -10.58
CA GLY A 369 -2.11 18.53 -10.39
C GLY A 369 -1.31 18.14 -9.13
N PRO A 370 -1.19 16.83 -8.80
CA PRO A 370 -0.55 16.38 -7.56
C PRO A 370 0.91 16.85 -7.42
N ALA A 371 1.66 16.99 -8.53
CA ALA A 371 3.02 17.50 -8.50
C ALA A 371 3.08 18.98 -8.13
N GLY A 372 2.24 19.80 -8.78
CA GLY A 372 2.22 21.25 -8.53
C GLY A 372 1.70 21.59 -7.13
N LEU A 373 0.63 20.94 -6.68
CA LEU A 373 0.12 21.13 -5.32
C LEU A 373 1.15 20.73 -4.26
N GLN A 374 1.83 19.59 -4.44
CA GLN A 374 2.87 19.17 -3.49
C GLN A 374 4.09 20.11 -3.52
N ALA A 375 4.48 20.60 -4.70
CA ALA A 375 5.56 21.58 -4.83
C ALA A 375 5.22 22.91 -4.13
N ALA A 376 3.97 23.35 -4.26
CA ALA A 376 3.49 24.54 -3.58
C ALA A 376 3.51 24.38 -2.05
N ILE A 377 3.04 23.24 -1.54
CA ILE A 377 3.09 22.90 -0.11
C ILE A 377 4.54 22.92 0.41
N ALA A 378 5.45 22.25 -0.29
CA ALA A 378 6.84 22.16 0.12
C ALA A 378 7.54 23.54 0.12
N ALA A 379 7.34 24.34 -0.93
CA ALA A 379 7.90 25.70 -1.03
C ALA A 379 7.32 26.63 0.05
N ALA A 380 6.01 26.62 0.28
CA ALA A 380 5.35 27.41 1.32
C ALA A 380 5.83 26.99 2.72
N GLY A 381 6.01 25.68 2.97
CA GLY A 381 6.57 25.15 4.21
C GLY A 381 7.99 25.66 4.53
N ARG A 382 8.75 26.05 3.51
CA ARG A 382 10.04 26.72 3.65
C ARG A 382 9.95 28.25 3.86
N GLY A 383 8.73 28.83 3.81
CA GLY A 383 8.48 30.25 4.03
C GLY A 383 8.41 31.11 2.76
N HIS A 384 8.37 30.49 1.58
CA HIS A 384 8.19 31.22 0.33
C HIS A 384 6.75 31.72 0.16
N GLN A 385 6.55 32.77 -0.64
CA GLN A 385 5.24 33.21 -1.08
C GLN A 385 4.88 32.50 -2.39
N VAL A 386 3.84 31.65 -2.33
CA VAL A 386 3.52 30.75 -3.42
C VAL A 386 2.16 31.07 -4.04
N THR A 387 2.10 31.10 -5.38
CA THR A 387 0.86 31.13 -6.17
C THR A 387 0.82 29.93 -7.09
N VAL A 388 -0.35 29.32 -7.26
CA VAL A 388 -0.59 28.19 -8.16
C VAL A 388 -1.55 28.63 -9.26
N HIS A 389 -1.23 28.36 -10.51
CA HIS A 389 -2.07 28.65 -11.67
C HIS A 389 -2.48 27.34 -12.36
N GLU A 390 -3.78 27.18 -12.57
CA GLU A 390 -4.36 26.00 -13.22
C GLU A 390 -5.14 26.45 -14.46
N ARG A 391 -4.87 25.80 -15.60
CA ARG A 391 -5.54 26.10 -16.86
C ARG A 391 -7.02 25.71 -16.84
N GLY A 392 -7.34 24.58 -16.18
CA GLY A 392 -8.69 24.08 -16.03
C GLY A 392 -9.48 24.85 -14.97
N ASP A 393 -10.78 24.64 -14.94
CA ASP A 393 -11.69 25.30 -14.01
C ASP A 393 -11.59 24.77 -12.58
N THR A 394 -10.93 23.61 -12.39
CA THR A 394 -10.79 22.94 -11.10
C THR A 394 -9.40 22.30 -10.97
N PRO A 395 -8.79 22.34 -9.77
CA PRO A 395 -7.50 21.68 -9.51
C PRO A 395 -7.63 20.15 -9.47
N GLY A 396 -6.50 19.44 -9.60
CA GLY A 396 -6.40 17.99 -9.41
C GLY A 396 -5.87 17.21 -10.60
N GLY A 397 -5.82 17.82 -11.79
CA GLY A 397 -5.22 17.19 -12.97
C GLY A 397 -5.83 15.82 -13.29
N GLN A 398 -5.01 14.86 -13.70
CA GLN A 398 -5.46 13.50 -14.08
C GLN A 398 -6.04 12.68 -12.90
N VAL A 399 -5.70 13.01 -11.65
CA VAL A 399 -6.24 12.31 -10.46
C VAL A 399 -7.76 12.46 -10.38
N ARG A 400 -8.31 13.63 -10.78
CA ARG A 400 -9.77 13.81 -10.86
C ARG A 400 -10.43 12.79 -11.78
N LEU A 401 -9.85 12.57 -12.95
CA LEU A 401 -10.36 11.58 -13.91
C LEU A 401 -10.23 10.15 -13.36
N ALA A 402 -9.12 9.85 -12.71
CA ALA A 402 -8.90 8.55 -12.08
C ALA A 402 -9.87 8.26 -10.92
N ALA A 403 -10.43 9.29 -10.29
CA ALA A 403 -11.34 9.13 -9.15
C ALA A 403 -12.82 8.92 -9.54
N ILE A 404 -13.21 9.21 -10.79
CA ILE A 404 -14.62 9.07 -11.23
C ILE A 404 -14.97 7.68 -11.73
N VAL A 405 -13.98 6.81 -11.95
CA VAL A 405 -14.21 5.43 -12.42
C VAL A 405 -14.67 4.52 -11.27
N PRO A 406 -15.34 3.40 -11.60
CA PRO A 406 -15.86 2.49 -10.58
C PRO A 406 -14.81 2.09 -9.51
N SER A 407 -15.23 2.10 -8.26
CA SER A 407 -14.45 1.68 -7.07
C SER A 407 -13.16 2.47 -6.81
N ARG A 408 -12.96 3.67 -7.40
CA ARG A 408 -11.73 4.44 -7.24
C ARG A 408 -11.91 5.85 -6.67
N ALA A 409 -13.07 6.17 -6.15
CA ALA A 409 -13.38 7.52 -5.61
C ALA A 409 -12.38 7.97 -4.53
N GLU A 410 -11.89 7.04 -3.69
CA GLU A 410 -10.91 7.35 -2.64
C GLU A 410 -9.56 7.86 -3.17
N PHE A 411 -9.25 7.61 -4.45
CA PHE A 411 -8.03 8.17 -5.07
C PHE A 411 -8.10 9.70 -5.16
N GLY A 412 -9.30 10.27 -5.20
CA GLY A 412 -9.53 11.72 -5.14
C GLY A 412 -9.13 12.37 -3.81
N ASP A 413 -9.03 11.60 -2.72
CA ASP A 413 -8.58 12.11 -1.43
C ASP A 413 -7.17 12.71 -1.51
N LEU A 414 -6.30 12.28 -2.45
CA LEU A 414 -5.00 12.89 -2.69
C LEU A 414 -5.12 14.41 -2.93
N ILE A 415 -6.04 14.79 -3.81
CA ILE A 415 -6.26 16.19 -4.15
C ILE A 415 -6.95 16.92 -3.01
N ARG A 416 -7.95 16.30 -2.37
CA ARG A 416 -8.62 16.86 -1.19
C ARG A 416 -7.59 17.19 -0.09
N ASN A 417 -6.71 16.26 0.24
CA ASN A 417 -5.68 16.41 1.26
C ASN A 417 -4.70 17.55 0.92
N GLN A 418 -4.22 17.58 -0.35
CA GLN A 418 -3.31 18.63 -0.80
C GLN A 418 -3.95 20.02 -0.82
N LEU A 419 -5.22 20.13 -1.23
CA LEU A 419 -5.95 21.40 -1.23
C LEU A 419 -6.19 21.91 0.20
N ALA A 420 -6.54 21.04 1.14
CA ALA A 420 -6.67 21.39 2.55
C ALA A 420 -5.34 21.93 3.11
N GLU A 421 -4.22 21.30 2.77
CA GLU A 421 -2.89 21.76 3.17
C GLU A 421 -2.53 23.11 2.53
N CYS A 422 -2.82 23.30 1.23
CA CYS A 422 -2.63 24.57 0.56
C CYS A 422 -3.43 25.71 1.25
N ALA A 423 -4.67 25.43 1.63
CA ALA A 423 -5.52 26.40 2.34
C ALA A 423 -4.93 26.78 3.71
N ARG A 424 -4.45 25.81 4.49
CA ARG A 424 -3.78 26.05 5.78
C ARG A 424 -2.52 26.89 5.65
N LEU A 425 -1.77 26.68 4.56
CA LEU A 425 -0.54 27.44 4.27
C LEU A 425 -0.79 28.79 3.58
N GLY A 426 -2.03 29.15 3.33
CA GLY A 426 -2.42 30.42 2.68
C GLY A 426 -1.97 30.50 1.22
N ILE A 427 -1.86 29.36 0.52
CA ILE A 427 -1.48 29.31 -0.89
C ILE A 427 -2.67 29.72 -1.76
N THR A 428 -2.46 30.71 -2.63
CA THR A 428 -3.48 31.14 -3.60
C THR A 428 -3.46 30.23 -4.83
N ILE A 429 -4.61 29.66 -5.16
CA ILE A 429 -4.80 28.82 -6.35
C ILE A 429 -5.77 29.55 -7.29
N THR A 430 -5.32 29.83 -8.52
CA THR A 430 -6.12 30.50 -9.56
C THR A 430 -6.41 29.52 -10.69
N CYS A 431 -7.67 29.14 -10.84
CA CYS A 431 -8.18 28.30 -11.92
C CYS A 431 -8.61 29.14 -13.14
N GLY A 432 -8.82 28.49 -14.30
CA GLY A 432 -9.09 29.18 -15.57
C GLY A 432 -7.93 30.04 -16.06
N SER A 433 -6.72 29.82 -15.53
CA SER A 433 -5.52 30.64 -15.73
C SER A 433 -4.45 29.87 -16.50
N GLY A 434 -4.49 29.94 -17.83
CA GLY A 434 -3.41 29.42 -18.68
C GLY A 434 -2.19 30.34 -18.59
N VAL A 435 -1.01 29.76 -18.33
CA VAL A 435 0.26 30.49 -18.17
C VAL A 435 1.22 30.09 -19.29
N ASP A 436 1.69 31.09 -20.04
CA ASP A 436 2.76 31.00 -21.02
C ASP A 436 4.03 31.77 -20.55
N ALA A 437 5.09 31.73 -21.34
CA ALA A 437 6.32 32.44 -21.02
C ALA A 437 6.15 33.97 -20.93
N ALA A 438 5.20 34.58 -21.65
CA ALA A 438 4.90 35.99 -21.57
C ALA A 438 4.23 36.36 -20.25
N ALA A 439 3.26 35.55 -19.80
CA ALA A 439 2.62 35.71 -18.49
C ALA A 439 3.61 35.55 -17.33
N VAL A 440 4.54 34.61 -17.41
CA VAL A 440 5.62 34.46 -16.42
C VAL A 440 6.49 35.72 -16.35
N ARG A 441 6.91 36.26 -17.51
CA ARG A 441 7.72 37.49 -17.56
C ARG A 441 6.97 38.68 -16.97
N ALA A 442 5.69 38.82 -17.28
CA ALA A 442 4.85 39.90 -16.75
C ALA A 442 4.67 39.83 -15.23
N ALA A 443 4.51 38.65 -14.68
CA ALA A 443 4.39 38.42 -13.24
C ALA A 443 5.74 38.56 -12.50
N ALA A 444 6.84 38.37 -13.20
CA ALA A 444 8.23 38.46 -12.71
C ALA A 444 8.44 37.72 -11.36
N PRO A 445 8.12 36.43 -11.23
CA PRO A 445 8.41 35.66 -10.04
C PRO A 445 9.92 35.43 -9.88
N ASP A 446 10.39 35.16 -8.66
CA ASP A 446 11.79 34.81 -8.41
C ASP A 446 12.10 33.37 -8.87
N ALA A 447 11.10 32.49 -8.79
CA ALA A 447 11.20 31.11 -9.27
C ALA A 447 9.88 30.60 -9.86
N VAL A 448 9.97 29.67 -10.81
CA VAL A 448 8.84 28.98 -11.43
C VAL A 448 9.00 27.48 -11.32
N ILE A 449 7.95 26.79 -10.87
CA ILE A 449 7.86 25.32 -10.92
C ILE A 449 6.82 24.94 -11.98
N VAL A 450 7.29 24.35 -13.09
CA VAL A 450 6.42 23.85 -14.17
C VAL A 450 5.95 22.45 -13.80
N ALA A 451 4.63 22.28 -13.62
CA ALA A 451 3.97 21.03 -13.29
C ALA A 451 2.75 20.77 -14.21
N THR A 452 2.94 21.06 -15.50
CA THR A 452 1.91 21.09 -16.55
C THR A 452 1.37 19.71 -16.97
N GLY A 453 1.97 18.63 -16.43
CA GLY A 453 1.47 17.27 -16.63
C GLY A 453 1.84 16.69 -18.01
N ALA A 454 0.96 15.89 -18.58
CA ALA A 454 1.16 15.20 -19.83
C ALA A 454 -0.05 15.32 -20.75
N VAL A 455 0.18 15.21 -22.06
CA VAL A 455 -0.84 15.14 -23.10
C VAL A 455 -0.99 13.72 -23.63
N ALA A 456 -2.20 13.37 -24.09
CA ALA A 456 -2.44 12.11 -24.77
C ALA A 456 -1.59 12.04 -26.03
N GLU A 457 -0.99 10.88 -26.28
CA GLU A 457 -0.28 10.62 -27.52
C GLU A 457 -1.13 9.69 -28.40
N ARG A 458 -1.22 10.01 -29.68
CA ARG A 458 -1.93 9.19 -30.64
C ARG A 458 -0.99 8.05 -31.08
N PRO A 459 -1.43 6.77 -30.96
CA PRO A 459 -0.60 5.65 -31.38
C PRO A 459 -0.24 5.71 -32.86
N TYR A 460 0.97 5.26 -33.24
CA TYR A 460 1.47 5.28 -34.61
C TYR A 460 0.63 4.48 -35.61
N TRP A 461 -0.08 3.45 -35.13
CA TRP A 461 -0.97 2.61 -35.92
C TRP A 461 -2.36 3.23 -36.14
N ALA A 462 -2.67 4.33 -35.51
CA ALA A 462 -3.97 5.01 -35.60
C ALA A 462 -3.88 6.20 -36.58
N PRO A 463 -4.50 6.12 -37.78
CA PRO A 463 -4.57 7.24 -38.71
C PRO A 463 -5.18 8.50 -38.07
N ALA A 464 -4.71 9.67 -38.44
CA ALA A 464 -5.17 10.94 -37.86
C ALA A 464 -6.68 11.15 -38.05
N GLU A 465 -7.22 10.69 -39.17
CA GLU A 465 -8.62 10.77 -39.54
C GLU A 465 -9.54 9.73 -38.88
N ALA A 466 -8.99 8.72 -38.20
CA ALA A 466 -9.78 7.68 -37.52
C ALA A 466 -10.45 8.26 -36.24
N ALA A 467 -11.60 8.89 -36.41
CA ALA A 467 -12.35 9.54 -35.34
C ALA A 467 -12.82 8.56 -34.24
N GLN A 468 -12.94 7.27 -34.56
CA GLN A 468 -13.30 6.21 -33.59
C GLN A 468 -12.16 5.84 -32.64
N VAL A 469 -10.94 6.35 -32.83
CA VAL A 469 -9.80 6.13 -31.93
C VAL A 469 -9.69 7.30 -30.97
N VAL A 470 -9.93 7.03 -29.68
CA VAL A 470 -9.94 8.01 -28.61
C VAL A 470 -9.05 7.59 -27.46
N ASP A 471 -8.65 8.53 -26.62
CA ASP A 471 -7.87 8.29 -25.41
C ASP A 471 -8.80 8.08 -24.20
N VAL A 472 -8.34 7.35 -23.18
CA VAL A 472 -9.11 7.12 -21.94
C VAL A 472 -9.57 8.41 -21.26
N ARG A 473 -8.81 9.52 -21.37
CA ARG A 473 -9.19 10.81 -20.77
C ARG A 473 -10.40 11.41 -21.45
N GLN A 474 -10.52 11.27 -22.78
CA GLN A 474 -11.67 11.74 -23.56
C GLN A 474 -12.95 10.97 -23.18
N VAL A 475 -12.82 9.70 -22.82
CA VAL A 475 -13.95 8.90 -22.28
C VAL A 475 -14.35 9.41 -20.89
N LEU A 476 -13.38 9.77 -20.06
CA LEU A 476 -13.59 10.16 -18.67
C LEU A 476 -14.07 11.61 -18.54
N ASP A 477 -13.62 12.53 -19.39
CA ASP A 477 -14.09 13.93 -19.40
C ASP A 477 -15.38 14.13 -20.20
N GLY A 478 -15.85 13.08 -20.90
CA GLY A 478 -17.09 13.07 -21.64
C GLY A 478 -16.99 13.68 -23.05
N SER A 479 -15.80 14.03 -23.53
CA SER A 479 -15.60 14.54 -24.91
C SER A 479 -15.72 13.41 -25.96
N ALA A 480 -15.62 12.13 -25.52
CA ALA A 480 -15.97 10.96 -26.33
C ALA A 480 -16.93 10.03 -25.55
N ALA A 481 -17.89 9.46 -26.28
CA ALA A 481 -18.90 8.54 -25.74
C ALA A 481 -18.92 7.20 -26.49
N PRO A 482 -17.90 6.33 -26.34
CA PRO A 482 -17.85 5.04 -26.99
C PRO A 482 -19.03 4.15 -26.62
N ALA A 483 -19.63 3.49 -27.62
CA ALA A 483 -20.75 2.57 -27.47
C ALA A 483 -20.66 1.43 -28.50
N GLY A 484 -21.48 0.39 -28.35
CA GLY A 484 -21.41 -0.78 -29.21
C GLY A 484 -20.23 -1.68 -28.84
N ARG A 485 -19.45 -2.11 -29.82
CA ARG A 485 -18.24 -2.93 -29.63
C ARG A 485 -17.04 -2.01 -29.42
N VAL A 486 -16.47 -2.07 -28.24
CA VAL A 486 -15.35 -1.20 -27.84
C VAL A 486 -14.11 -2.05 -27.56
N LEU A 487 -13.03 -1.77 -28.31
CA LEU A 487 -11.70 -2.34 -28.02
C LEU A 487 -10.93 -1.34 -27.16
N VAL A 488 -10.53 -1.76 -25.95
CA VAL A 488 -9.66 -1.00 -25.06
C VAL A 488 -8.23 -1.52 -25.20
N VAL A 489 -7.29 -0.65 -25.54
CA VAL A 489 -5.87 -0.99 -25.72
C VAL A 489 -5.11 -0.70 -24.44
N ASP A 490 -4.57 -1.74 -23.79
CA ASP A 490 -3.82 -1.65 -22.54
C ASP A 490 -2.31 -1.82 -22.78
N GLU A 491 -1.61 -0.73 -23.06
CA GLU A 491 -0.14 -0.69 -23.13
C GLU A 491 0.52 -0.19 -21.82
N ILE A 492 -0.30 0.21 -20.82
CA ILE A 492 0.18 0.69 -19.52
C ILE A 492 0.19 -0.43 -18.47
N GLY A 493 -0.66 -1.43 -18.63
CA GLY A 493 -0.78 -2.56 -17.71
C GLY A 493 -1.32 -2.18 -16.33
N PHE A 494 -2.13 -1.10 -16.23
CA PHE A 494 -2.61 -0.60 -14.95
C PHE A 494 -4.07 -0.12 -15.04
N HIS A 495 -4.56 0.54 -14.00
CA HIS A 495 -5.96 0.98 -13.87
C HIS A 495 -6.51 1.84 -15.03
N HIS A 496 -5.67 2.42 -15.87
CA HIS A 496 -6.11 3.24 -17.00
C HIS A 496 -7.05 2.48 -17.95
N ALA A 497 -6.66 1.28 -18.37
CA ALA A 497 -7.46 0.44 -19.23
C ALA A 497 -8.57 -0.27 -18.46
N THR A 498 -8.23 -0.96 -17.37
CA THR A 498 -9.14 -1.82 -16.64
C THR A 498 -10.34 -1.06 -16.06
N SER A 499 -10.12 0.13 -15.47
CA SER A 499 -11.20 0.94 -14.91
C SER A 499 -12.11 1.54 -15.99
N VAL A 500 -11.55 1.95 -17.14
CA VAL A 500 -12.36 2.47 -18.26
C VAL A 500 -13.14 1.36 -18.93
N ALA A 501 -12.56 0.15 -19.03
CA ALA A 501 -13.26 -1.04 -19.53
C ALA A 501 -14.50 -1.36 -18.67
N GLU A 502 -14.37 -1.33 -17.33
CA GLU A 502 -15.50 -1.50 -16.44
C GLU A 502 -16.56 -0.41 -16.62
N LEU A 503 -16.14 0.86 -16.69
CA LEU A 503 -17.05 1.98 -16.90
C LEU A 503 -17.84 1.86 -18.21
N LEU A 504 -17.20 1.45 -19.29
CA LEU A 504 -17.85 1.25 -20.59
C LEU A 504 -18.80 0.05 -20.56
N ALA A 505 -18.41 -1.04 -19.92
CA ALA A 505 -19.31 -2.19 -19.74
C ALA A 505 -20.53 -1.83 -18.89
N ASP A 506 -20.39 -1.03 -17.83
CA ASP A 506 -21.50 -0.52 -17.02
C ASP A 506 -22.43 0.42 -17.81
N ARG A 507 -21.91 1.06 -18.87
CA ARG A 507 -22.71 1.86 -19.82
C ARG A 507 -23.34 1.02 -20.94
N GLY A 508 -23.17 -0.31 -20.92
CA GLY A 508 -23.78 -1.24 -21.87
C GLY A 508 -22.96 -1.53 -23.13
N ALA A 509 -21.70 -1.12 -23.20
CA ALA A 509 -20.81 -1.48 -24.30
C ALA A 509 -20.35 -2.95 -24.20
N GLN A 510 -20.12 -3.58 -25.37
CA GLN A 510 -19.42 -4.86 -25.47
C GLN A 510 -17.91 -4.59 -25.50
N VAL A 511 -17.22 -4.91 -24.41
CA VAL A 511 -15.83 -4.50 -24.21
C VAL A 511 -14.88 -5.68 -24.37
N GLU A 512 -13.87 -5.49 -25.21
CA GLU A 512 -12.67 -6.32 -25.28
C GLU A 512 -11.45 -5.49 -24.90
N VAL A 513 -10.59 -6.01 -24.00
CA VAL A 513 -9.32 -5.39 -23.64
C VAL A 513 -8.18 -6.18 -24.28
N VAL A 514 -7.36 -5.50 -25.06
CA VAL A 514 -6.17 -6.08 -25.70
C VAL A 514 -4.90 -5.53 -25.06
N THR A 515 -3.93 -6.40 -24.78
CA THR A 515 -2.63 -6.02 -24.20
C THR A 515 -1.47 -6.78 -24.81
N PRO A 516 -0.29 -6.17 -24.99
CA PRO A 516 0.94 -6.90 -25.32
C PRO A 516 1.46 -7.75 -24.17
N GLY A 517 1.01 -7.51 -22.94
CA GLY A 517 1.37 -8.30 -21.77
C GLY A 517 0.68 -9.67 -21.72
N MET A 518 1.19 -10.55 -20.87
CA MET A 518 0.60 -11.88 -20.62
C MET A 518 -0.72 -11.82 -19.84
N VAL A 519 -1.01 -10.69 -19.19
CA VAL A 519 -2.21 -10.45 -18.40
C VAL A 519 -2.65 -9.01 -18.59
N VAL A 520 -3.94 -8.77 -18.80
CA VAL A 520 -4.53 -7.43 -18.83
C VAL A 520 -4.38 -6.77 -17.45
N GLY A 521 -3.90 -5.54 -17.44
CA GLY A 521 -3.67 -4.84 -16.17
C GLY A 521 -2.57 -5.50 -15.32
N GLN A 522 -1.50 -5.99 -15.91
CA GLN A 522 -0.45 -6.80 -15.27
C GLN A 522 0.05 -6.23 -13.94
N ASP A 523 0.19 -4.91 -13.84
CA ASP A 523 0.67 -4.24 -12.62
C ASP A 523 -0.39 -4.11 -11.52
N LEU A 524 -1.63 -4.53 -11.75
CA LEU A 524 -2.65 -4.65 -10.70
C LEU A 524 -2.27 -5.72 -9.66
N GLY A 525 -1.45 -6.70 -10.04
CA GLY A 525 -0.89 -7.69 -9.11
C GLY A 525 -0.05 -7.04 -8.02
N ILE A 526 0.71 -5.98 -8.35
CA ILE A 526 1.55 -5.24 -7.39
C ILE A 526 0.71 -4.54 -6.31
N THR A 527 -0.50 -4.09 -6.67
CA THR A 527 -1.42 -3.39 -5.76
C THR A 527 -2.50 -4.30 -5.16
N LEU A 528 -2.45 -5.60 -5.46
CA LEU A 528 -3.41 -6.61 -5.03
C LEU A 528 -4.85 -6.32 -5.52
N ASP A 529 -4.96 -5.75 -6.71
CA ASP A 529 -6.25 -5.46 -7.35
C ASP A 529 -6.61 -6.47 -8.45
N MET A 530 -5.69 -7.36 -8.83
CA MET A 530 -5.84 -8.28 -9.96
C MET A 530 -7.01 -9.25 -9.77
N GLU A 531 -7.09 -9.90 -8.61
CA GLU A 531 -8.14 -10.88 -8.31
C GLU A 531 -9.52 -10.22 -8.37
N ASN A 532 -9.64 -9.06 -7.71
CA ASN A 532 -10.88 -8.28 -7.72
C ASN A 532 -11.26 -7.81 -9.14
N TRP A 533 -10.27 -7.39 -9.94
CA TRP A 533 -10.47 -7.05 -11.34
C TRP A 533 -10.98 -8.24 -12.15
N CYS A 534 -10.32 -9.40 -12.06
CA CYS A 534 -10.72 -10.59 -12.80
C CYS A 534 -12.17 -11.01 -12.51
N VAL A 535 -12.56 -10.98 -11.22
CA VAL A 535 -13.95 -11.28 -10.81
C VAL A 535 -14.94 -10.29 -11.44
N ARG A 536 -14.67 -9.00 -11.36
CA ARG A 536 -15.57 -7.97 -11.91
C ARG A 536 -15.61 -7.98 -13.42
N ALA A 537 -14.46 -8.17 -14.09
CA ALA A 537 -14.37 -8.28 -15.54
C ALA A 537 -15.20 -9.47 -16.08
N ALA A 538 -15.07 -10.63 -15.42
CA ALA A 538 -15.86 -11.81 -15.77
C ALA A 538 -17.37 -11.57 -15.56
N ALA A 539 -17.77 -10.97 -14.43
CA ALA A 539 -19.16 -10.65 -14.14
C ALA A 539 -19.78 -9.67 -15.16
N LYS A 540 -18.98 -8.78 -15.74
CA LYS A 540 -19.39 -7.79 -16.75
C LYS A 540 -19.23 -8.29 -18.19
N GLY A 541 -18.75 -9.51 -18.40
CA GLY A 541 -18.52 -10.09 -19.73
C GLY A 541 -17.41 -9.40 -20.54
N ILE A 542 -16.43 -8.78 -19.87
CA ILE A 542 -15.28 -8.15 -20.51
C ILE A 542 -14.34 -9.24 -21.04
N VAL A 543 -14.09 -9.22 -22.35
CA VAL A 543 -13.16 -10.15 -23.01
C VAL A 543 -11.73 -9.64 -22.81
N GLN A 544 -10.78 -10.55 -22.55
CA GLN A 544 -9.36 -10.22 -22.36
C GLN A 544 -8.53 -10.97 -23.41
N THR A 545 -7.78 -10.19 -24.22
CA THR A 545 -6.92 -10.70 -25.29
C THR A 545 -5.48 -10.30 -25.02
N THR A 546 -4.65 -11.28 -24.66
CA THR A 546 -3.24 -11.09 -24.23
C THR A 546 -2.25 -11.37 -25.35
N ASP A 547 -0.98 -11.01 -25.13
CA ASP A 547 0.14 -11.21 -26.07
C ASP A 547 -0.09 -10.59 -27.45
N CYS A 548 -0.92 -9.54 -27.52
CA CYS A 548 -1.39 -8.96 -28.78
C CYS A 548 -1.13 -7.46 -28.87
N LEU A 549 -0.67 -7.05 -30.05
CA LEU A 549 -0.48 -5.65 -30.45
C LEU A 549 -1.58 -5.24 -31.44
N VAL A 550 -2.02 -4.00 -31.37
CA VAL A 550 -2.76 -3.36 -32.44
C VAL A 550 -1.78 -2.91 -33.52
N THR A 551 -2.02 -3.31 -34.77
CA THR A 551 -1.16 -2.96 -35.90
C THR A 551 -1.85 -2.12 -36.97
N GLY A 552 -3.17 -1.94 -36.88
CA GLY A 552 -3.93 -1.08 -37.78
C GLY A 552 -5.39 -0.95 -37.38
N VAL A 553 -6.00 0.14 -37.82
CA VAL A 553 -7.43 0.45 -37.61
C VAL A 553 -8.04 0.84 -38.93
N ALA A 554 -9.21 0.27 -39.23
CA ALA A 554 -10.08 0.63 -40.35
C ALA A 554 -11.52 0.86 -39.85
N PRO A 555 -12.41 1.48 -40.63
CA PRO A 555 -13.80 1.66 -40.19
C PRO A 555 -14.44 0.30 -39.82
N GLY A 556 -14.89 0.19 -38.56
CA GLY A 556 -15.55 -1.01 -38.03
C GLY A 556 -14.65 -2.20 -37.72
N SER A 557 -13.31 -2.08 -37.88
CA SER A 557 -12.38 -3.21 -37.61
C SER A 557 -11.01 -2.75 -37.14
N VAL A 558 -10.35 -3.62 -36.36
CA VAL A 558 -9.00 -3.45 -35.87
C VAL A 558 -8.17 -4.68 -36.21
N THR A 559 -6.95 -4.48 -36.67
CA THR A 559 -6.00 -5.57 -36.94
C THR A 559 -5.16 -5.81 -35.68
N LEU A 560 -5.25 -7.03 -35.13
CA LEU A 560 -4.42 -7.51 -34.03
C LEU A 560 -3.32 -8.43 -34.57
N MET A 561 -2.18 -8.42 -33.90
CA MET A 561 -1.06 -9.32 -34.13
C MET A 561 -0.63 -9.97 -32.80
N HIS A 562 -0.68 -11.29 -32.74
CA HIS A 562 -0.09 -12.06 -31.65
C HIS A 562 1.43 -12.02 -31.79
N HIS A 563 2.10 -11.18 -31.00
CA HIS A 563 3.51 -10.86 -31.21
C HIS A 563 4.47 -12.05 -31.06
N PRO A 564 4.21 -13.10 -30.20
CA PRO A 564 5.10 -14.24 -30.13
C PRO A 564 5.13 -15.10 -31.43
N THR A 565 4.04 -15.10 -32.21
CA THR A 565 3.93 -15.95 -33.41
C THR A 565 3.87 -15.18 -34.74
N GLY A 566 3.67 -13.86 -34.70
CA GLY A 566 3.45 -13.01 -35.87
C GLY A 566 2.10 -13.20 -36.55
N ARG A 567 1.22 -14.06 -36.00
CA ARG A 567 -0.12 -14.29 -36.58
C ARG A 567 -0.98 -13.04 -36.42
N SER A 568 -1.59 -12.60 -37.51
CA SER A 568 -2.49 -11.45 -37.51
C SER A 568 -3.91 -11.84 -37.91
N TRP A 569 -4.90 -11.12 -37.35
CA TRP A 569 -6.32 -11.25 -37.68
C TRP A 569 -7.05 -9.94 -37.46
N GLN A 570 -8.27 -9.85 -37.92
CA GLN A 570 -9.13 -8.67 -37.67
C GLN A 570 -10.20 -8.98 -36.62
N VAL A 571 -10.48 -8.02 -35.78
CA VAL A 571 -11.61 -8.00 -34.85
C VAL A 571 -12.54 -6.82 -35.18
N ALA A 572 -13.83 -7.04 -35.00
CA ALA A 572 -14.83 -6.01 -35.24
C ALA A 572 -14.88 -5.04 -34.02
N ALA A 573 -14.68 -3.76 -34.26
CA ALA A 573 -14.76 -2.72 -33.24
C ALA A 573 -15.39 -1.44 -33.82
N ASP A 574 -16.33 -0.87 -33.10
CA ASP A 574 -16.95 0.40 -33.43
C ASP A 574 -16.13 1.58 -32.88
N TRP A 575 -15.43 1.34 -31.76
CA TRP A 575 -14.53 2.28 -31.10
C TRP A 575 -13.24 1.60 -30.60
N VAL A 576 -12.16 2.38 -30.57
CA VAL A 576 -10.89 2.00 -29.95
C VAL A 576 -10.54 3.02 -28.87
N VAL A 577 -10.36 2.57 -27.64
CA VAL A 577 -10.02 3.41 -26.50
C VAL A 577 -8.59 3.11 -26.05
N CYS A 578 -7.72 4.11 -26.13
CA CYS A 578 -6.28 3.93 -25.90
C CYS A 578 -5.87 4.28 -24.47
N ALA A 579 -5.36 3.28 -23.74
CA ALA A 579 -4.57 3.45 -22.53
C ALA A 579 -3.09 3.19 -22.87
N VAL A 580 -2.49 4.17 -23.53
CA VAL A 580 -1.09 4.12 -24.01
C VAL A 580 -0.23 5.15 -23.29
N PRO A 581 1.11 5.05 -23.31
CA PRO A 581 1.99 6.07 -22.76
C PRO A 581 1.66 7.47 -23.30
N ALA A 582 1.77 8.47 -22.43
CA ALA A 582 1.51 9.88 -22.77
C ALA A 582 2.81 10.64 -23.02
N ALA A 583 2.72 11.80 -23.69
CA ALA A 583 3.86 12.70 -23.92
C ALA A 583 3.93 13.79 -22.84
N PRO A 584 5.12 14.21 -22.40
CA PRO A 584 5.30 15.33 -21.46
C PRO A 584 4.77 16.64 -22.03
N ALA A 585 4.03 17.42 -21.24
CA ALA A 585 3.62 18.78 -21.60
C ALA A 585 4.70 19.79 -21.16
N GLU A 586 5.88 19.73 -21.78
CA GLU A 586 7.08 20.46 -21.33
C GLU A 586 7.35 21.79 -22.04
N GLN A 587 6.51 22.21 -22.99
CA GLN A 587 6.81 23.38 -23.84
C GLN A 587 7.10 24.65 -23.02
N LEU A 588 6.30 24.95 -21.98
CA LEU A 588 6.56 26.11 -21.12
C LEU A 588 7.96 26.07 -20.47
N TYR A 589 8.39 24.87 -20.03
CA TYR A 589 9.73 24.71 -19.47
C TYR A 589 10.82 25.02 -20.49
N LEU A 590 10.68 24.53 -21.72
CA LEU A 590 11.62 24.77 -22.80
C LEU A 590 11.67 26.23 -23.18
N ASP A 591 10.53 26.91 -23.31
CA ASP A 591 10.42 28.35 -23.61
C ASP A 591 11.12 29.21 -22.54
N LEU A 592 10.91 28.89 -21.25
CA LEU A 592 11.57 29.61 -20.16
C LEU A 592 13.09 29.35 -20.11
N LYS A 593 13.54 28.15 -20.38
CA LYS A 593 14.96 27.79 -20.45
C LYS A 593 15.66 28.47 -21.64
N ALA A 594 14.98 28.67 -22.75
CA ALA A 594 15.49 29.35 -23.93
C ALA A 594 15.82 30.84 -23.69
N LEU A 595 15.30 31.44 -22.60
CA LEU A 595 15.65 32.81 -22.21
C LEU A 595 17.13 32.96 -21.79
N GLY A 596 17.78 31.87 -21.42
CA GLY A 596 19.16 31.83 -20.97
C GLY A 596 19.39 32.24 -19.51
N PRO A 597 20.59 32.00 -18.99
CA PRO A 597 20.91 32.28 -17.59
C PRO A 597 20.80 33.79 -17.26
N GLY A 598 20.06 34.11 -16.18
CA GLY A 598 19.91 35.48 -15.68
C GLY A 598 18.90 36.36 -16.44
N ALA A 599 18.31 35.87 -17.54
CA ALA A 599 17.31 36.62 -18.33
C ALA A 599 15.85 36.33 -17.88
N GLY A 600 15.65 35.44 -16.89
CA GLY A 600 14.35 35.05 -16.38
C GLY A 600 14.42 34.48 -14.96
N PRO A 601 13.30 33.98 -14.42
CA PRO A 601 13.26 33.36 -13.10
C PRO A 601 14.09 32.06 -13.05
N GLU A 602 14.38 31.57 -11.84
CA GLU A 602 14.87 30.21 -11.65
C GLU A 602 13.75 29.22 -12.02
N VAL A 603 14.05 28.23 -12.88
CA VAL A 603 13.02 27.33 -13.45
C VAL A 603 13.26 25.89 -13.04
N HIS A 604 12.26 25.29 -12.41
CA HIS A 604 12.18 23.87 -12.06
C HIS A 604 11.02 23.20 -12.81
N ARG A 605 11.01 21.86 -12.85
CA ARG A 605 9.87 21.08 -13.34
C ARG A 605 9.65 19.85 -12.50
N ALA A 606 8.39 19.38 -12.39
CA ALA A 606 8.01 18.23 -11.58
C ALA A 606 6.80 17.49 -12.17
N GLY A 607 6.76 16.19 -11.98
CA GLY A 607 5.68 15.30 -12.41
C GLY A 607 5.75 14.95 -13.90
N ASP A 608 4.60 14.71 -14.50
CA ASP A 608 4.50 14.16 -15.86
C ASP A 608 5.05 15.07 -16.96
N CYS A 609 5.23 16.35 -16.70
CA CYS A 609 5.94 17.23 -17.63
C CYS A 609 7.47 16.97 -17.68
N VAL A 610 7.99 16.14 -16.76
CA VAL A 610 9.35 15.59 -16.83
C VAL A 610 9.35 14.28 -17.60
N ALA A 611 8.50 13.34 -17.15
CA ALA A 611 8.24 12.07 -17.78
C ALA A 611 6.94 11.48 -17.17
N PRO A 612 5.95 11.11 -17.97
CA PRO A 612 4.69 10.55 -17.48
C PRO A 612 4.91 9.24 -16.71
N ARG A 613 4.37 9.17 -15.48
CA ARG A 613 4.49 8.03 -14.57
C ARG A 613 3.28 7.98 -13.62
N ARG A 614 3.36 7.18 -12.55
CA ARG A 614 2.31 7.08 -11.54
C ARG A 614 2.33 8.26 -10.57
N ALA A 615 1.23 8.47 -9.86
CA ALA A 615 1.01 9.62 -8.98
C ALA A 615 2.11 9.82 -7.90
N HIS A 616 2.70 8.72 -7.38
CA HIS A 616 3.79 8.83 -6.40
C HIS A 616 5.00 9.60 -6.94
N ALA A 617 5.35 9.41 -8.23
CA ALA A 617 6.47 10.14 -8.84
C ALA A 617 6.16 11.64 -8.87
N ALA A 618 4.92 12.01 -9.22
CA ALA A 618 4.48 13.40 -9.23
C ALA A 618 4.58 14.04 -7.84
N VAL A 619 4.11 13.35 -6.80
CA VAL A 619 4.17 13.86 -5.41
C VAL A 619 5.61 14.00 -4.92
N ILE A 620 6.46 12.99 -5.12
CA ILE A 620 7.87 13.03 -4.67
C ILE A 620 8.66 14.11 -5.42
N GLU A 621 8.46 14.25 -6.72
CA GLU A 621 9.15 15.29 -7.50
C GLU A 621 8.65 16.69 -7.13
N GLY A 622 7.33 16.84 -6.89
CA GLY A 622 6.79 18.08 -6.35
C GLY A 622 7.44 18.47 -5.03
N GLN A 623 7.53 17.51 -4.09
CA GLN A 623 8.21 17.73 -2.81
C GLN A 623 9.65 18.20 -3.00
N ARG A 624 10.41 17.49 -3.84
CA ARG A 624 11.82 17.84 -4.12
C ARG A 624 11.99 19.21 -4.79
N ALA A 625 11.12 19.52 -5.76
CA ALA A 625 11.17 20.82 -6.46
C ALA A 625 10.88 21.98 -5.50
N GLY A 626 9.90 21.83 -4.59
CA GLY A 626 9.62 22.84 -3.58
C GLY A 626 10.70 22.94 -2.49
N GLU A 627 11.33 21.83 -2.11
CA GLU A 627 12.45 21.80 -1.15
C GLU A 627 13.75 22.36 -1.73
N ALA A 628 13.92 22.36 -3.04
CA ALA A 628 15.14 22.84 -3.71
C ALA A 628 15.26 24.38 -3.76
N LEU A 629 14.15 25.12 -3.54
CA LEU A 629 14.11 26.58 -3.55
C LEU A 629 14.68 27.17 -2.26
#